data_d6dee171882f918a3ce24bafd8a042fa
#
_entry.id   d6dee171882f918a3ce24bafd8a042fa
#
_cell.length_a   1.000
_cell.length_b   1.000
_cell.length_c   1.000
_cell.angle_alpha   90.00
_cell.angle_beta   90.00
_cell.angle_gamma   90.00
#
_symmetry.space_group_name_H-M   'P 1'
#
loop_
_entity.id
_entity.type
_entity.pdbx_description
1 polymer ?
#
loop_
_entity_poly.entity_id
_entity_poly.type
_entity_poly.pdbx_seq_one_letter_code
_entity_poly.pdbx_strand_id
1 'polypeptide(L)'
;MRSKIVKQLQWKVFLFGLFKIPLIGFCRPRIEEISESSISVKIPLNRRTRNHVKSMYLGVMTVGADLASGFLAYYLLETKGLTAAPVFKSLKAEYFKRAEDAVYFVCNEGQTIQSMIQTMEATKERVNQMITVKAVCKDELVAQFEMELSMKLRS
;
A
#
# COMPACT_ATOMS: atom_id res chain seq x y z
N MET A 1 6.97 -19.37 -8.35
CA MET A 1 8.07 -18.48 -8.78
C MET A 1 7.55 -17.04 -8.84
N ARG A 2 8.12 -16.11 -8.08
CA ARG A 2 7.68 -14.71 -8.14
C ARG A 2 7.85 -14.13 -9.53
N SER A 3 6.83 -13.44 -10.05
CA SER A 3 6.88 -12.80 -11.35
C SER A 3 8.03 -11.79 -11.43
N LYS A 4 8.54 -11.54 -12.63
CA LYS A 4 9.59 -10.55 -12.88
C LYS A 4 9.17 -9.16 -12.35
N ILE A 5 7.89 -8.82 -12.50
CA ILE A 5 7.30 -7.57 -12.03
C ILE A 5 7.38 -7.45 -10.51
N VAL A 6 7.00 -8.50 -9.78
CA VAL A 6 7.08 -8.52 -8.31
C VAL A 6 8.52 -8.31 -7.84
N LYS A 7 9.51 -8.92 -8.48
CA LYS A 7 10.93 -8.74 -8.13
C LYS A 7 11.40 -7.30 -8.36
N GLN A 8 11.03 -6.70 -9.48
CA GLN A 8 11.38 -5.32 -9.80
C GLN A 8 10.77 -4.33 -8.79
N LEU A 9 9.50 -4.49 -8.48
CA LEU A 9 8.80 -3.64 -7.51
C LEU A 9 9.32 -3.88 -6.09
N GLN A 10 9.63 -5.11 -5.71
CA GLN A 10 10.25 -5.40 -4.41
C GLN A 10 11.59 -4.68 -4.26
N TRP A 11 12.39 -4.62 -5.31
CA TRP A 11 13.65 -3.86 -5.31
C TRP A 11 13.39 -2.35 -5.15
N LYS A 12 12.37 -1.81 -5.80
CA LYS A 12 11.97 -0.40 -5.63
C LYS A 12 11.49 -0.11 -4.19
N VAL A 13 10.69 -1.00 -3.60
CA VAL A 13 10.28 -0.89 -2.18
C VAL A 13 11.49 -0.89 -1.25
N PHE A 14 12.46 -1.75 -1.51
CA PHE A 14 13.70 -1.82 -0.74
C PHE A 14 14.49 -0.50 -0.82
N LEU A 15 14.73 0.01 -2.03
CA LEU A 15 15.42 1.29 -2.24
C LEU A 15 14.65 2.47 -1.64
N PHE A 16 13.35 2.47 -1.78
CA PHE A 16 12.47 3.50 -1.20
C PHE A 16 12.56 3.49 0.33
N GLY A 17 12.54 2.31 0.95
CA GLY A 17 12.73 2.15 2.38
C GLY A 17 14.14 2.50 2.87
N LEU A 18 15.15 2.32 2.03
CA LEU A 18 16.53 2.64 2.42
C LEU A 18 16.83 4.15 2.32
N PHE A 19 16.38 4.81 1.24
CA PHE A 19 16.79 6.18 0.91
C PHE A 19 15.71 7.24 1.10
N LYS A 20 14.42 6.89 1.04
CA LYS A 20 13.32 7.86 1.10
C LYS A 20 12.58 7.83 2.44
N ILE A 21 12.12 6.68 2.86
CA ILE A 21 11.35 6.51 4.11
C ILE A 21 11.92 5.33 4.91
N PRO A 22 12.90 5.55 5.80
CA PRO A 22 13.56 4.49 6.57
C PRO A 22 12.60 3.61 7.39
N LEU A 23 11.48 4.17 7.85
CA LEU A 23 10.45 3.42 8.59
C LEU A 23 9.88 2.25 7.76
N ILE A 24 9.69 2.45 6.46
CA ILE A 24 9.25 1.38 5.55
C ILE A 24 10.29 0.26 5.50
N GLY A 25 11.55 0.61 5.33
CA GLY A 25 12.65 -0.38 5.33
C GLY A 25 12.74 -1.14 6.66
N PHE A 26 12.50 -0.47 7.77
CA PHE A 26 12.49 -1.07 9.11
C PHE A 26 11.41 -2.15 9.26
N CYS A 27 10.23 -1.95 8.66
CA CYS A 27 9.12 -2.92 8.66
C CYS A 27 9.36 -4.15 7.78
N ARG A 28 10.31 -4.09 6.84
CA ARG A 28 10.64 -5.16 5.88
C ARG A 28 9.44 -5.68 5.10
N PRO A 29 8.69 -4.81 4.42
CA PRO A 29 7.54 -5.24 3.63
C PRO A 29 7.96 -6.07 2.43
N ARG A 30 7.08 -6.99 2.02
CA ARG A 30 7.26 -7.82 0.83
C ARG A 30 6.03 -7.75 -0.05
N ILE A 31 6.21 -7.42 -1.32
CA ILE A 31 5.14 -7.55 -2.30
C ILE A 31 4.99 -9.04 -2.62
N GLU A 32 3.85 -9.61 -2.31
CA GLU A 32 3.53 -11.00 -2.62
C GLU A 32 2.94 -11.12 -4.02
N GLU A 33 1.97 -10.26 -4.34
CA GLU A 33 1.28 -10.22 -5.62
C GLU A 33 1.00 -8.79 -6.05
N ILE A 34 0.99 -8.54 -7.35
CA ILE A 34 0.55 -7.29 -7.95
C ILE A 34 0.01 -7.53 -9.36
N SER A 35 -1.08 -6.84 -9.66
CA SER A 35 -1.73 -6.79 -10.97
C SER A 35 -2.30 -5.39 -11.20
N GLU A 36 -2.94 -5.17 -12.34
CA GLU A 36 -3.64 -3.91 -12.59
C GLU A 36 -4.87 -3.71 -11.70
N SER A 37 -5.41 -4.80 -11.14
CA SER A 37 -6.60 -4.75 -10.27
C SER A 37 -6.28 -4.72 -8.79
N SER A 38 -5.13 -5.25 -8.36
CA SER A 38 -4.86 -5.47 -6.93
C SER A 38 -3.39 -5.59 -6.59
N ILE A 39 -3.11 -5.41 -5.31
CA ILE A 39 -1.79 -5.68 -4.70
C ILE A 39 -1.97 -6.38 -3.35
N SER A 40 -1.03 -7.24 -3.01
CA SER A 40 -0.88 -7.81 -1.67
C SER A 40 0.53 -7.56 -1.14
N VAL A 41 0.62 -6.89 0.00
CA VAL A 41 1.88 -6.58 0.68
C VAL A 41 1.89 -7.30 2.03
N LYS A 42 2.92 -8.10 2.28
CA LYS A 42 3.13 -8.79 3.55
C LYS A 42 4.09 -8.02 4.44
N ILE A 43 3.75 -7.85 5.71
CA ILE A 43 4.69 -7.41 6.76
C ILE A 43 4.80 -8.53 7.79
N PRO A 44 6.04 -9.00 8.10
CA PRO A 44 6.24 -10.04 9.10
C PRO A 44 6.00 -9.52 10.52
N LEU A 45 5.51 -10.37 11.40
CA LEU A 45 5.45 -10.09 12.83
C LEU A 45 6.75 -10.54 13.49
N ASN A 46 7.49 -9.59 14.04
CA ASN A 46 8.75 -9.84 14.73
C ASN A 46 9.02 -8.74 15.77
N ARG A 47 10.20 -8.73 16.40
CA ARG A 47 10.57 -7.73 17.39
C ARG A 47 10.43 -6.28 16.93
N ARG A 48 10.59 -6.01 15.62
CA ARG A 48 10.52 -4.64 15.04
C ARG A 48 9.09 -4.16 14.83
N THR A 49 8.14 -5.10 14.63
CA THR A 49 6.79 -4.80 14.16
C THR A 49 5.71 -5.11 15.20
N ARG A 50 6.05 -5.80 16.30
CA ARG A 50 5.11 -6.11 17.37
C ARG A 50 5.05 -5.00 18.42
N ASN A 51 3.88 -4.90 19.07
CA ASN A 51 3.66 -4.05 20.24
C ASN A 51 3.96 -4.80 21.57
N HIS A 52 3.67 -4.14 22.69
CA HIS A 52 3.87 -4.68 24.03
C HIS A 52 3.00 -5.92 24.38
N VAL A 53 1.90 -6.12 23.66
CA VAL A 53 1.02 -7.32 23.80
C VAL A 53 1.26 -8.36 22.69
N LYS A 54 2.41 -8.28 22.02
CA LYS A 54 2.89 -9.25 21.00
C LYS A 54 2.02 -9.36 19.75
N SER A 55 1.19 -8.37 19.46
CA SER A 55 0.48 -8.23 18.20
C SER A 55 1.12 -7.13 17.35
N MET A 56 0.76 -7.07 16.06
CA MET A 56 1.34 -6.05 15.19
C MET A 56 0.97 -4.64 15.67
N TYR A 57 1.99 -3.78 15.75
CA TYR A 57 1.84 -2.42 16.23
C TYR A 57 1.00 -1.57 15.24
N LEU A 58 0.13 -0.74 15.80
CA LEU A 58 -0.76 0.18 15.07
C LEU A 58 -0.04 0.98 13.96
N GLY A 59 1.12 1.54 14.26
CA GLY A 59 1.90 2.30 13.27
C GLY A 59 2.37 1.43 12.11
N VAL A 60 2.77 0.17 12.38
CA VAL A 60 3.16 -0.79 11.35
C VAL A 60 1.97 -1.19 10.47
N MET A 61 0.79 -1.36 11.08
CA MET A 61 -0.45 -1.62 10.34
C MET A 61 -0.75 -0.47 9.36
N THR A 62 -0.56 0.77 9.79
CA THR A 62 -0.72 1.96 8.94
C THR A 62 0.31 2.00 7.81
N VAL A 63 1.57 1.67 8.08
CA VAL A 63 2.62 1.53 7.04
C VAL A 63 2.22 0.51 5.99
N GLY A 64 1.67 -0.63 6.39
CA GLY A 64 1.21 -1.66 5.46
C GLY A 64 0.06 -1.19 4.55
N ALA A 65 -0.91 -0.48 5.11
CA ALA A 65 -2.01 0.09 4.35
C ALA A 65 -1.55 1.17 3.35
N ASP A 66 -0.66 2.07 3.80
CA ASP A 66 -0.02 3.08 2.95
C ASP A 66 0.71 2.46 1.77
N LEU A 67 1.53 1.44 2.03
CA LEU A 67 2.27 0.74 0.99
C LEU A 67 1.36 0.04 -0.02
N ALA A 68 0.34 -0.69 0.43
CA ALA A 68 -0.55 -1.41 -0.47
C ALA A 68 -1.25 -0.45 -1.44
N SER A 69 -1.86 0.62 -0.94
CA SER A 69 -2.57 1.59 -1.78
C SER A 69 -1.62 2.46 -2.60
N GLY A 70 -0.54 2.96 -1.99
CA GLY A 70 0.43 3.84 -2.65
C GLY A 70 1.22 3.14 -3.76
N PHE A 71 1.66 1.90 -3.53
CA PHE A 71 2.40 1.14 -4.56
C PHE A 71 1.51 0.64 -5.69
N LEU A 72 0.23 0.35 -5.44
CA LEU A 72 -0.71 0.05 -6.53
C LEU A 72 -0.89 1.28 -7.44
N ALA A 73 -1.08 2.46 -6.85
CA ALA A 73 -1.17 3.71 -7.60
C ALA A 73 0.12 4.00 -8.38
N TYR A 74 1.28 3.83 -7.75
CA TYR A 74 2.58 3.99 -8.40
C TYR A 74 2.75 3.04 -9.59
N TYR A 75 2.42 1.76 -9.41
CA TYR A 75 2.49 0.75 -10.47
C TYR A 75 1.62 1.10 -11.66
N LEU A 76 0.36 1.52 -11.42
CA LEU A 76 -0.57 1.91 -12.48
C LEU A 76 -0.14 3.17 -13.22
N LEU A 77 0.45 4.15 -12.55
CA LEU A 77 1.05 5.32 -13.17
C LEU A 77 2.25 4.94 -14.06
N GLU A 78 3.12 4.09 -13.56
CA GLU A 78 4.30 3.63 -14.29
C GLU A 78 3.94 2.86 -15.56
N THR A 79 2.91 2.00 -15.53
CA THR A 79 2.45 1.26 -16.73
C THR A 79 1.95 2.18 -17.83
N LYS A 80 1.51 3.39 -17.46
CA LYS A 80 1.06 4.43 -18.41
C LYS A 80 2.15 5.45 -18.77
N GLY A 81 3.35 5.31 -18.22
CA GLY A 81 4.43 6.28 -18.42
C GLY A 81 4.15 7.67 -17.80
N LEU A 82 3.28 7.72 -16.80
CA LEU A 82 2.88 8.96 -16.14
C LEU A 82 3.66 9.17 -14.84
N THR A 83 3.92 10.45 -14.53
CA THR A 83 4.56 10.86 -13.29
C THR A 83 3.58 11.65 -12.43
N ALA A 84 3.27 11.13 -11.26
CA ALA A 84 2.50 11.79 -10.22
C ALA A 84 3.04 11.36 -8.85
N ALA A 85 2.71 12.13 -7.81
CA ALA A 85 3.02 11.75 -6.45
C ALA A 85 1.71 11.38 -5.74
N PRO A 86 1.45 10.10 -5.47
CA PRO A 86 0.37 9.69 -4.59
C PRO A 86 0.64 10.19 -3.17
N VAL A 87 -0.35 10.88 -2.59
CA VAL A 87 -0.32 11.32 -1.19
C VAL A 87 -1.67 11.03 -0.55
N PHE A 88 -1.70 10.89 0.75
CA PHE A 88 -2.94 10.62 1.49
C PHE A 88 -3.35 11.84 2.31
N LYS A 89 -4.63 12.24 2.20
CA LYS A 89 -5.20 13.40 2.90
C LYS A 89 -5.90 13.00 4.19
N SER A 90 -6.40 11.78 4.27
CA SER A 90 -7.06 11.24 5.45
C SER A 90 -6.87 9.73 5.56
N LEU A 91 -7.01 9.23 6.77
CA LEU A 91 -6.99 7.81 7.07
C LEU A 91 -7.96 7.52 8.20
N LYS A 92 -8.84 6.55 7.99
CA LYS A 92 -9.68 5.94 9.02
C LYS A 92 -9.36 4.46 9.10
N ALA A 93 -9.10 3.96 10.29
CA ALA A 93 -8.80 2.56 10.52
C ALA A 93 -9.77 1.95 11.53
N GLU A 94 -10.22 0.74 11.24
CA GLU A 94 -10.99 -0.10 12.18
C GLU A 94 -10.23 -1.40 12.42
N TYR A 95 -10.07 -1.76 13.69
CA TYR A 95 -9.37 -2.95 14.12
C TYR A 95 -10.37 -3.93 14.73
N PHE A 96 -10.47 -5.12 14.13
CA PHE A 96 -11.46 -6.13 14.51
C PHE A 96 -10.87 -7.21 15.42
N LYS A 97 -9.59 -7.54 15.19
CA LYS A 97 -8.86 -8.57 15.92
C LYS A 97 -7.40 -8.21 16.07
N ARG A 98 -6.71 -8.79 17.05
CA ARG A 98 -5.27 -8.69 17.17
C ARG A 98 -4.59 -9.47 16.04
N ALA A 99 -3.61 -8.86 15.40
CA ALA A 99 -2.76 -9.51 14.42
C ALA A 99 -1.56 -10.15 15.12
N GLU A 100 -1.63 -11.43 15.37
CA GLU A 100 -0.63 -12.21 16.13
C GLU A 100 0.28 -13.05 15.23
N ASP A 101 0.33 -12.72 13.96
CA ASP A 101 1.22 -13.29 12.95
C ASP A 101 1.48 -12.25 11.85
N ALA A 102 2.19 -12.63 10.80
CA ALA A 102 2.38 -11.80 9.63
C ALA A 102 1.03 -11.30 9.07
N VAL A 103 0.99 -10.05 8.61
CA VAL A 103 -0.21 -9.42 8.06
C VAL A 103 -0.03 -9.17 6.57
N TYR A 104 -1.07 -9.49 5.82
CA TYR A 104 -1.20 -9.21 4.40
C TYR A 104 -2.13 -8.01 4.21
N PHE A 105 -1.61 -6.95 3.62
CA PHE A 105 -2.36 -5.74 3.28
C PHE A 105 -2.78 -5.84 1.83
N VAL A 106 -4.09 -5.96 1.60
CA VAL A 106 -4.67 -6.19 0.28
C VAL A 106 -5.46 -4.97 -0.17
N CYS A 107 -5.10 -4.43 -1.32
CA CYS A 107 -5.83 -3.35 -1.98
C CYS A 107 -6.36 -3.86 -3.33
N ASN A 108 -7.68 -3.91 -3.48
CA ASN A 108 -8.36 -4.36 -4.69
C ASN A 108 -8.97 -3.19 -5.47
N GLU A 109 -8.40 -2.01 -5.34
CA GLU A 109 -8.92 -0.74 -5.89
C GLU A 109 -8.25 -0.33 -7.20
N GLY A 110 -7.68 -1.28 -7.94
CA GLY A 110 -6.99 -0.98 -9.19
C GLY A 110 -7.88 -0.27 -10.20
N GLN A 111 -9.14 -0.66 -10.34
CA GLN A 111 -10.09 -0.02 -11.24
C GLN A 111 -10.43 1.42 -10.81
N THR A 112 -10.64 1.64 -9.51
CA THR A 112 -10.87 2.97 -8.94
C THR A 112 -9.68 3.89 -9.22
N ILE A 113 -8.45 3.41 -8.98
CA ILE A 113 -7.23 4.17 -9.23
C ILE A 113 -7.03 4.46 -10.72
N GLN A 114 -7.32 3.50 -11.61
CA GLN A 114 -7.28 3.72 -13.05
C GLN A 114 -8.25 4.82 -13.49
N SER A 115 -9.47 4.83 -12.94
CA SER A 115 -10.45 5.90 -13.20
C SER A 115 -9.96 7.26 -12.70
N MET A 116 -9.32 7.33 -11.54
CA MET A 116 -8.64 8.54 -11.05
C MET A 116 -7.59 9.04 -12.03
N ILE A 117 -6.75 8.14 -12.53
CA ILE A 117 -5.68 8.48 -13.48
C ILE A 117 -6.27 9.04 -14.77
N GLN A 118 -7.32 8.41 -15.30
CA GLN A 118 -8.02 8.90 -16.50
C GLN A 118 -8.58 10.32 -16.31
N THR A 119 -9.24 10.57 -15.19
CA THR A 119 -9.77 11.90 -14.86
C THR A 119 -8.64 12.94 -14.74
N MET A 120 -7.54 12.56 -14.08
CA MET A 120 -6.36 13.42 -13.92
C MET A 120 -5.69 13.75 -15.27
N GLU A 121 -5.63 12.79 -16.20
CA GLU A 121 -5.12 13.02 -17.55
C GLU A 121 -6.01 13.97 -18.35
N ALA A 122 -7.34 13.82 -18.24
CA ALA A 122 -8.30 14.61 -18.97
C ALA A 122 -8.41 16.05 -18.45
N THR A 123 -8.44 16.23 -17.13
CA THR A 123 -8.66 17.56 -16.50
C THR A 123 -7.38 18.33 -16.20
N LYS A 124 -6.24 17.63 -16.07
CA LYS A 124 -4.96 18.16 -15.55
C LYS A 124 -5.06 18.68 -14.10
N GLU A 125 -6.17 18.42 -13.44
CA GLU A 125 -6.43 18.84 -12.06
C GLU A 125 -6.05 17.74 -11.04
N ARG A 126 -6.04 18.11 -9.77
CA ARG A 126 -5.90 17.16 -8.66
C ARG A 126 -7.16 16.31 -8.52
N VAL A 127 -6.99 15.03 -8.36
CA VAL A 127 -8.07 14.08 -8.13
C VAL A 127 -7.92 13.42 -6.77
N ASN A 128 -9.01 13.32 -6.03
CA ASN A 128 -9.07 12.66 -4.72
C ASN A 128 -10.11 11.54 -4.77
N GLN A 129 -9.78 10.41 -4.14
CA GLN A 129 -10.67 9.26 -4.09
C GLN A 129 -10.42 8.45 -2.82
N MET A 130 -11.50 7.92 -2.22
CA MET A 130 -11.38 6.96 -1.12
C MET A 130 -10.91 5.60 -1.64
N ILE A 131 -9.90 5.06 -0.99
CA ILE A 131 -9.32 3.75 -1.28
C ILE A 131 -9.41 2.89 -0.03
N THR A 132 -9.87 1.66 -0.18
CA THR A 132 -9.97 0.68 0.90
C THR A 132 -8.83 -0.30 0.86
N VAL A 133 -8.18 -0.53 2.00
CA VAL A 133 -7.18 -1.58 2.20
C VAL A 133 -7.65 -2.51 3.32
N LYS A 134 -7.60 -3.81 3.08
CA LYS A 134 -7.91 -4.84 4.07
C LYS A 134 -6.64 -5.47 4.60
N ALA A 135 -6.55 -5.61 5.91
CA ALA A 135 -5.46 -6.31 6.58
C ALA A 135 -5.93 -7.70 7.00
N VAL A 136 -5.24 -8.73 6.53
CA VAL A 136 -5.59 -10.15 6.75
C VAL A 136 -4.44 -10.83 7.48
N CYS A 137 -4.77 -11.55 8.55
CA CYS A 137 -3.84 -12.34 9.35
C CYS A 137 -4.44 -13.74 9.55
N LYS A 138 -3.70 -14.80 9.19
CA LYS A 138 -4.18 -16.19 9.27
C LYS A 138 -5.57 -16.37 8.61
N ASP A 139 -5.71 -15.84 7.39
CA ASP A 139 -6.95 -15.88 6.58
C ASP A 139 -8.17 -15.16 7.21
N GLU A 140 -7.96 -14.40 8.29
CA GLU A 140 -9.01 -13.59 8.93
C GLU A 140 -8.79 -12.09 8.72
N LEU A 141 -9.87 -11.36 8.47
CA LEU A 141 -9.85 -9.90 8.42
C LEU A 141 -9.59 -9.34 9.83
N VAL A 142 -8.46 -8.70 10.03
CA VAL A 142 -8.07 -8.14 11.34
C VAL A 142 -8.23 -6.63 11.40
N ALA A 143 -8.16 -5.93 10.27
CA ALA A 143 -8.36 -4.49 10.19
C ALA A 143 -8.79 -4.07 8.79
N GLN A 144 -9.37 -2.87 8.70
CA GLN A 144 -9.72 -2.22 7.44
C GLN A 144 -9.35 -0.76 7.51
N PHE A 145 -8.81 -0.24 6.41
CA PHE A 145 -8.36 1.14 6.28
C PHE A 145 -9.11 1.80 5.12
N GLU A 146 -9.65 2.98 5.39
CA GLU A 146 -10.20 3.87 4.38
C GLU A 146 -9.29 5.09 4.27
N MET A 147 -8.71 5.32 3.11
CA MET A 147 -7.69 6.34 2.89
C MET A 147 -8.06 7.22 1.71
N GLU A 148 -8.04 8.52 1.87
CA GLU A 148 -8.26 9.46 0.77
C GLU A 148 -6.95 9.66 -0.01
N LEU A 149 -6.85 8.95 -1.13
CA LEU A 149 -5.75 9.10 -2.08
C LEU A 149 -5.91 10.36 -2.89
N SER A 150 -4.85 11.15 -2.99
CA SER A 150 -4.81 12.40 -3.74
C SER A 150 -3.64 12.38 -4.71
N MET A 151 -3.89 12.65 -5.99
CA MET A 151 -2.88 12.66 -7.03
C MET A 151 -3.03 13.86 -7.96
N LYS A 152 -1.91 14.37 -8.46
CA LYS A 152 -1.84 15.36 -9.55
C LYS A 152 -0.66 15.01 -10.44
N LEU A 153 -0.83 15.14 -11.75
CA LEU A 153 0.28 14.98 -12.71
C LEU A 153 1.39 15.99 -12.40
N ARG A 154 2.62 15.53 -12.48
CA ARG A 154 3.79 16.40 -12.48
C ARG A 154 4.12 16.74 -13.93
N SER A 155 4.31 18.03 -14.17
CA SER A 155 4.86 18.54 -15.42
C SER A 155 6.33 18.15 -15.57
#